data_428f907eae5241ad6083690a0ca82021
#
_entry.id   428f907eae5241ad6083690a0ca82021
#
_cell.length_a   1.000
_cell.length_b   1.000
_cell.length_c   1.000
_cell.angle_alpha   90.00
_cell.angle_beta   90.00
_cell.angle_gamma   90.00
#
_symmetry.space_group_name_H-M   'P 1'
#
loop_
_entity.id
_entity.type
_entity.pdbx_description
1 polymer ?
#
loop_
_entity_poly.entity_id
_entity_poly.type
_entity_poly.pdbx_seq_one_letter_code
_entity_poly.pdbx_strand_id
1 'polypeptide(L)'
;MVEAAFKWTDIKPANGTKIGLELQINDAKGGKRIGTLSWYDETGMGWSGSNVYGTVELTGKTGSNGGGSSVNPGTSDTKPDVKPDGKQDTTIETSRVEITVSGGKKAEASVTITKDAQGNVTSANATVSGSKGTLTADVVKQLIEAAGTEDLTIIVQVKNTNGDVKYTVSVSAKNVKHNKSLKAFVVNRKTGEYELINSKTYKAEDGNLNVSFGKKGDYVLLTTKEAARIEKEILKTIAPKKAKATVKKGKTTEFKLDSKLNQNNVKKVTYKTSKKSIATVNKNGKIKANRKGTVTIKATVTLKNGKTKTVSMKIVVR
;
A
#
# COMPACT_ATOMS: atom_id res chain seq x y z
N MET A 1 -5.08 -1.09 -37.22
CA MET A 1 -4.90 0.16 -36.46
C MET A 1 -5.98 0.19 -35.41
N VAL A 2 -5.65 0.47 -34.16
CA VAL A 2 -6.62 0.64 -33.06
C VAL A 2 -6.59 2.10 -32.66
N GLU A 3 -7.75 2.76 -32.70
CA GLU A 3 -7.90 4.13 -32.22
C GLU A 3 -8.83 4.14 -31.02
N ALA A 4 -8.48 4.92 -30.01
CA ALA A 4 -9.29 5.11 -28.82
C ALA A 4 -9.45 6.59 -28.51
N ALA A 5 -10.69 7.02 -28.23
CA ALA A 5 -11.00 8.36 -27.81
C ALA A 5 -11.49 8.38 -26.36
N PHE A 6 -10.91 9.23 -25.53
CA PHE A 6 -11.28 9.38 -24.14
C PHE A 6 -11.86 10.77 -23.91
N LYS A 7 -12.99 10.83 -23.22
CA LYS A 7 -13.55 12.10 -22.75
C LYS A 7 -12.90 12.49 -21.44
N TRP A 8 -12.31 13.68 -21.38
CA TRP A 8 -11.78 14.24 -20.15
C TRP A 8 -12.92 14.78 -19.27
N THR A 9 -12.99 14.34 -18.02
CA THR A 9 -13.99 14.79 -17.05
C THR A 9 -13.39 15.61 -15.93
N ASP A 10 -12.21 15.22 -15.44
CA ASP A 10 -11.63 15.78 -14.23
C ASP A 10 -10.35 16.60 -14.45
N ILE A 11 -9.83 16.58 -15.68
CA ILE A 11 -8.65 17.38 -16.05
C ILE A 11 -8.91 18.19 -17.31
N LYS A 12 -8.31 19.36 -17.39
CA LYS A 12 -8.28 20.18 -18.60
C LYS A 12 -6.95 19.90 -19.31
N PRO A 13 -6.94 19.08 -20.37
CA PRO A 13 -5.70 18.76 -21.05
C PRO A 13 -5.16 20.00 -21.77
N ALA A 14 -3.88 20.25 -21.64
CA ALA A 14 -3.15 21.28 -22.34
C ALA A 14 -1.98 20.65 -23.12
N ASN A 15 -1.46 21.38 -24.11
CA ASN A 15 -0.27 20.95 -24.84
C ASN A 15 0.91 20.82 -23.86
N GLY A 16 1.68 19.74 -23.95
CA GLY A 16 2.76 19.42 -23.01
C GLY A 16 2.32 18.80 -21.69
N THR A 17 1.00 18.60 -21.45
CA THR A 17 0.54 17.87 -20.26
C THR A 17 1.02 16.43 -20.32
N LYS A 18 1.74 15.99 -19.28
CA LYS A 18 2.16 14.59 -19.15
C LYS A 18 1.16 13.81 -18.29
N ILE A 19 0.73 12.68 -18.80
CA ILE A 19 -0.19 11.75 -18.10
C ILE A 19 0.41 10.38 -18.01
N GLY A 20 0.08 9.66 -16.96
CA GLY A 20 0.33 8.22 -16.88
C GLY A 20 -0.73 7.46 -17.65
N LEU A 21 -0.32 6.60 -18.58
CA LEU A 21 -1.21 5.76 -19.37
C LEU A 21 -0.72 4.32 -19.34
N GLU A 22 -1.66 3.40 -19.14
CA GLU A 22 -1.46 1.96 -19.30
C GLU A 22 -2.53 1.40 -20.23
N LEU A 23 -2.11 0.67 -21.23
CA LEU A 23 -2.99 -0.05 -22.15
C LEU A 23 -2.83 -1.55 -21.93
N GLN A 24 -3.92 -2.24 -21.68
CA GLN A 24 -3.94 -3.68 -21.51
C GLN A 24 -4.87 -4.33 -22.54
N ILE A 25 -4.37 -5.36 -23.20
CA ILE A 25 -5.16 -6.23 -24.06
C ILE A 25 -5.32 -7.56 -23.32
N ASN A 26 -6.58 -7.91 -23.04
CA ASN A 26 -6.90 -9.19 -22.40
C ASN A 26 -7.28 -10.19 -23.50
N ASP A 27 -6.52 -11.27 -23.60
CA ASP A 27 -6.87 -12.39 -24.44
C ASP A 27 -7.78 -13.36 -23.68
N ALA A 28 -8.86 -13.82 -24.32
CA ALA A 28 -9.85 -14.69 -23.70
C ALA A 28 -10.25 -15.83 -24.63
N LYS A 29 -10.36 -17.03 -24.08
CA LYS A 29 -10.88 -18.22 -24.77
C LYS A 29 -11.94 -18.89 -23.91
N GLY A 30 -13.11 -19.13 -24.49
CA GLY A 30 -14.22 -19.78 -23.79
C GLY A 30 -14.72 -19.00 -22.57
N GLY A 31 -14.74 -17.65 -22.63
CA GLY A 31 -15.15 -16.78 -21.52
C GLY A 31 -14.14 -16.65 -20.38
N LYS A 32 -12.98 -17.25 -20.49
CA LYS A 32 -11.90 -17.16 -19.50
C LYS A 32 -10.72 -16.39 -20.08
N ARG A 33 -10.17 -15.44 -19.31
CA ARG A 33 -8.94 -14.75 -19.67
C ARG A 33 -7.77 -15.72 -19.65
N ILE A 34 -7.07 -15.86 -20.78
CA ILE A 34 -5.91 -16.73 -20.96
C ILE A 34 -4.59 -15.96 -20.97
N GLY A 35 -4.64 -14.67 -21.23
CA GLY A 35 -3.46 -13.80 -21.22
C GLY A 35 -3.81 -12.33 -21.06
N THR A 36 -2.83 -11.53 -20.73
CA THR A 36 -2.89 -10.07 -20.76
C THR A 36 -1.60 -9.56 -21.36
N LEU A 37 -1.71 -8.73 -22.38
CA LEU A 37 -0.61 -7.95 -22.91
C LEU A 37 -0.75 -6.53 -22.36
N SER A 38 0.22 -6.10 -21.57
CA SER A 38 0.29 -4.73 -21.06
C SER A 38 1.30 -3.94 -21.87
N TRP A 39 1.01 -2.68 -22.14
CA TRP A 39 1.91 -1.83 -22.92
C TRP A 39 3.14 -1.40 -22.10
N TYR A 40 2.94 -1.09 -20.82
CA TYR A 40 4.01 -0.64 -19.95
C TYR A 40 4.09 -1.41 -18.63
N ASP A 41 2.96 -1.81 -18.08
CA ASP A 41 2.89 -2.57 -16.82
C ASP A 41 3.25 -4.04 -17.01
N GLU A 42 4.53 -4.36 -16.86
CA GLU A 42 5.02 -5.76 -16.87
C GLU A 42 4.60 -6.54 -15.61
N THR A 43 4.15 -5.85 -14.57
CA THR A 43 3.80 -6.45 -13.28
C THR A 43 2.34 -6.90 -13.20
N GLY A 44 1.48 -6.41 -14.09
CA GLY A 44 0.03 -6.55 -14.01
C GLY A 44 -0.59 -5.81 -12.84
N MET A 45 0.12 -4.82 -12.27
CA MET A 45 -0.24 -4.08 -11.07
C MET A 45 -0.77 -2.67 -11.36
N GLY A 46 -0.98 -2.32 -12.62
CA GLY A 46 -1.47 -0.99 -13.05
C GLY A 46 -2.76 -0.54 -12.38
N TRP A 47 -3.59 -1.50 -11.94
CA TRP A 47 -4.77 -1.23 -11.13
C TRP A 47 -4.47 -0.73 -9.71
N SER A 48 -3.24 -0.87 -9.21
CA SER A 48 -2.85 -0.60 -7.83
C SER A 48 -2.04 0.68 -7.64
N GLY A 49 -1.61 1.33 -8.72
CA GLY A 49 -0.86 2.58 -8.64
C GLY A 49 -0.34 3.04 -10.01
N SER A 50 -0.19 4.34 -10.16
CA SER A 50 0.28 4.97 -11.40
C SER A 50 1.80 4.85 -11.63
N ASN A 51 2.53 4.29 -10.68
CA ASN A 51 3.98 4.10 -10.77
C ASN A 51 4.43 3.06 -11.81
N VAL A 52 3.48 2.28 -12.34
CA VAL A 52 3.70 1.30 -13.41
C VAL A 52 3.12 1.76 -14.75
N TYR A 53 2.66 3.01 -14.85
CA TYR A 53 2.14 3.57 -16.11
C TYR A 53 3.25 4.20 -16.94
N GLY A 54 3.18 4.00 -18.24
CA GLY A 54 3.97 4.77 -19.19
C GLY A 54 3.59 6.25 -19.17
N THR A 55 4.54 7.14 -19.39
CA THR A 55 4.27 8.56 -19.48
C THR A 55 3.98 8.95 -20.94
N VAL A 56 2.85 9.58 -21.17
CA VAL A 56 2.45 10.13 -22.48
C VAL A 56 2.34 11.64 -22.34
N GLU A 57 2.97 12.36 -23.27
CA GLU A 57 2.81 13.81 -23.37
C GLU A 57 1.71 14.16 -24.37
N LEU A 58 0.78 14.99 -23.94
CA LEU A 58 -0.30 15.45 -24.79
C LEU A 58 0.21 16.55 -25.75
N THR A 59 0.14 16.28 -27.05
CA THR A 59 0.45 17.28 -28.07
C THR A 59 -0.83 17.84 -28.64
N GLY A 60 -0.98 19.17 -28.67
CA GLY A 60 -2.12 19.82 -29.29
C GLY A 60 -2.17 19.52 -30.77
N LYS A 61 -3.38 19.28 -31.28
CA LYS A 61 -3.61 19.21 -32.72
C LYS A 61 -3.45 20.64 -33.28
N THR A 62 -2.31 20.94 -33.89
CA THR A 62 -2.22 22.10 -34.78
C THR A 62 -3.14 21.80 -35.95
N GLY A 63 -4.29 22.47 -35.99
CA GLY A 63 -5.17 22.41 -37.14
C GLY A 63 -4.42 22.90 -38.38
N SER A 64 -4.14 21.99 -39.30
CA SER A 64 -3.84 22.34 -40.67
C SER A 64 -4.09 21.12 -41.58
N ASN A 65 -4.84 21.38 -42.62
CA ASN A 65 -5.01 20.50 -43.77
C ASN A 65 -3.67 20.20 -44.44
N GLY A 66 -3.46 18.93 -44.80
CA GLY A 66 -2.79 18.54 -46.06
C GLY A 66 -1.30 18.70 -46.13
N GLY A 67 -0.62 17.59 -46.40
CA GLY A 67 0.56 17.57 -47.28
C GLY A 67 1.93 17.77 -46.61
N GLY A 68 2.65 16.71 -46.64
CA GLY A 68 4.07 16.47 -46.83
C GLY A 68 5.12 17.53 -46.60
N SER A 69 6.23 16.98 -46.16
CA SER A 69 7.62 17.43 -46.39
C SER A 69 8.26 18.48 -45.46
N SER A 70 9.20 17.98 -44.69
CA SER A 70 10.64 18.35 -44.65
C SER A 70 11.09 19.80 -44.38
N VAL A 71 12.08 19.85 -43.49
CA VAL A 71 13.23 20.76 -43.29
C VAL A 71 13.09 22.07 -42.54
N ASN A 72 13.72 22.10 -41.39
CA ASN A 72 14.83 22.88 -40.84
C ASN A 72 15.07 24.32 -41.32
N PRO A 73 15.97 25.06 -40.63
CA PRO A 73 15.83 25.74 -39.32
C PRO A 73 16.06 27.26 -39.48
N GLY A 74 15.87 28.02 -38.45
CA GLY A 74 16.50 29.32 -38.39
C GLY A 74 15.77 30.40 -37.64
N THR A 75 16.40 30.82 -36.59
CA THR A 75 16.59 32.17 -36.01
C THR A 75 15.43 32.88 -35.31
N SER A 76 15.73 33.08 -34.02
CA SER A 76 15.62 34.32 -33.23
C SER A 76 14.26 35.04 -33.19
N ASP A 77 13.67 35.30 -32.06
CA ASP A 77 13.93 36.31 -31.08
C ASP A 77 12.81 36.45 -30.04
N THR A 78 13.25 36.92 -28.89
CA THR A 78 12.54 37.61 -27.81
C THR A 78 11.66 36.80 -26.86
N LYS A 79 12.26 36.69 -25.67
CA LYS A 79 11.73 36.42 -24.34
C LYS A 79 10.56 37.36 -23.99
N PRO A 80 9.57 36.85 -23.22
CA PRO A 80 9.46 37.39 -21.88
C PRO A 80 9.53 36.28 -20.83
N ASP A 81 10.23 36.64 -19.76
CA ASP A 81 10.37 35.86 -18.54
C ASP A 81 9.03 35.50 -17.92
N VAL A 82 8.72 34.18 -17.89
CA VAL A 82 7.77 33.63 -16.95
C VAL A 82 8.51 32.57 -16.15
N LYS A 83 8.66 32.87 -14.87
CA LYS A 83 9.23 32.02 -13.82
C LYS A 83 8.53 30.65 -13.87
N PRO A 84 9.25 29.53 -14.01
CA PRO A 84 8.59 28.23 -13.98
C PRO A 84 8.24 27.90 -12.53
N ASP A 85 7.01 27.62 -12.27
CA ASP A 85 6.56 26.92 -11.06
C ASP A 85 7.29 25.57 -11.00
N GLY A 86 7.95 25.34 -9.85
CA GLY A 86 8.88 24.25 -9.64
C GLY A 86 8.23 22.86 -9.72
N LYS A 87 8.10 22.32 -10.92
CA LYS A 87 8.01 20.88 -11.13
C LYS A 87 9.42 20.34 -11.23
N GLN A 88 9.84 19.63 -10.22
CA GLN A 88 11.07 18.90 -10.17
C GLN A 88 11.02 17.82 -11.28
N ASP A 89 11.83 17.98 -12.32
CA ASP A 89 11.99 16.96 -13.36
C ASP A 89 12.60 15.71 -12.72
N THR A 90 11.83 14.62 -12.69
CA THR A 90 12.29 13.33 -12.18
C THR A 90 12.54 12.39 -13.34
N THR A 91 13.70 11.74 -13.36
CA THR A 91 14.03 10.69 -14.32
C THR A 91 13.79 9.32 -13.69
N ILE A 92 13.10 8.44 -14.40
CA ILE A 92 12.87 7.05 -13.99
C ILE A 92 13.65 6.13 -14.92
N GLU A 93 14.58 5.37 -14.36
CA GLU A 93 15.37 4.38 -15.06
C GLU A 93 14.99 2.97 -14.58
N THR A 94 14.68 2.07 -15.49
CA THR A 94 14.41 0.67 -15.17
C THR A 94 15.41 -0.21 -15.89
N SER A 95 16.10 -1.05 -15.13
CA SER A 95 17.06 -2.01 -15.64
C SER A 95 16.68 -3.44 -15.24
N ARG A 96 16.96 -4.41 -16.11
CA ARG A 96 16.90 -5.83 -15.80
C ARG A 96 18.26 -6.29 -15.31
N VAL A 97 18.27 -6.98 -14.20
CA VAL A 97 19.48 -7.46 -13.56
C VAL A 97 19.43 -8.98 -13.47
N GLU A 98 20.40 -9.63 -14.08
CA GLU A 98 20.57 -11.07 -13.88
C GLU A 98 21.11 -11.31 -12.47
N ILE A 99 20.37 -12.05 -11.66
CA ILE A 99 20.76 -12.42 -10.30
C ILE A 99 21.04 -13.92 -10.22
N THR A 100 22.01 -14.29 -9.39
CA THR A 100 22.29 -15.68 -9.07
C THR A 100 21.54 -16.06 -7.78
N VAL A 101 20.62 -17.01 -7.88
CA VAL A 101 19.87 -17.54 -6.74
C VAL A 101 20.47 -18.85 -6.25
N SER A 102 19.95 -19.38 -5.13
CA SER A 102 20.45 -20.61 -4.50
C SER A 102 20.63 -21.77 -5.49
N GLY A 103 21.78 -22.42 -5.43
CA GLY A 103 22.14 -23.52 -6.31
C GLY A 103 22.73 -23.06 -7.66
N GLY A 104 23.21 -21.82 -7.78
CA GLY A 104 23.85 -21.30 -8.98
C GLY A 104 22.88 -21.05 -10.14
N LYS A 105 21.58 -21.11 -9.92
CA LYS A 105 20.57 -20.82 -10.93
C LYS A 105 20.48 -19.32 -11.17
N LYS A 106 20.40 -18.93 -12.42
CA LYS A 106 20.17 -17.55 -12.82
C LYS A 106 18.69 -17.22 -12.78
N ALA A 107 18.38 -16.03 -12.28
CA ALA A 107 17.04 -15.44 -12.30
C ALA A 107 17.18 -13.96 -12.69
N GLU A 108 16.07 -13.35 -13.07
CA GLU A 108 16.04 -11.95 -13.45
C GLU A 108 15.30 -11.14 -12.39
N ALA A 109 15.84 -9.98 -12.04
CA ALA A 109 15.19 -8.98 -11.24
C ALA A 109 15.03 -7.69 -12.05
N SER A 110 13.99 -6.92 -11.78
CA SER A 110 13.81 -5.58 -12.34
C SER A 110 14.16 -4.56 -11.26
N VAL A 111 15.06 -3.62 -11.58
CA VAL A 111 15.47 -2.53 -10.69
C VAL A 111 15.05 -1.21 -11.31
N THR A 112 14.22 -0.44 -10.60
CA THR A 112 13.73 0.88 -11.02
C THR A 112 14.28 1.94 -10.08
N ILE A 113 14.92 2.96 -10.62
CA ILE A 113 15.53 4.08 -9.91
C ILE A 113 14.84 5.36 -10.33
N THR A 114 14.41 6.18 -9.39
CA THR A 114 13.91 7.54 -9.64
C THR A 114 14.96 8.54 -9.18
N LYS A 115 15.31 9.47 -10.05
CA LYS A 115 16.28 10.55 -9.78
C LYS A 115 15.57 11.90 -9.84
N ASP A 116 16.06 12.85 -9.07
CA ASP A 116 15.65 14.27 -9.18
C ASP A 116 16.34 14.94 -10.38
N ALA A 117 16.02 16.23 -10.59
CA ALA A 117 16.63 17.04 -11.67
C ALA A 117 18.16 17.20 -11.53
N GLN A 118 18.70 16.98 -10.34
CA GLN A 118 20.14 17.04 -10.03
C GLN A 118 20.80 15.66 -10.19
N GLY A 119 20.03 14.62 -10.56
CA GLY A 119 20.52 13.27 -10.74
C GLY A 119 20.65 12.45 -9.46
N ASN A 120 20.20 12.98 -8.30
CA ASN A 120 20.21 12.24 -7.04
C ASN A 120 19.10 11.20 -7.02
N VAL A 121 19.40 10.00 -6.52
CA VAL A 121 18.40 8.93 -6.35
C VAL A 121 17.42 9.30 -5.25
N THR A 122 16.15 9.52 -5.62
CA THR A 122 15.05 9.81 -4.70
C THR A 122 14.27 8.57 -4.27
N SER A 123 14.24 7.54 -5.12
CA SER A 123 13.74 6.22 -4.77
C SER A 123 14.40 5.13 -5.61
N ALA A 124 14.52 3.95 -5.04
CA ALA A 124 14.99 2.76 -5.72
C ALA A 124 14.12 1.56 -5.32
N ASN A 125 13.66 0.79 -6.31
CA ASN A 125 12.82 -0.37 -6.12
C ASN A 125 13.37 -1.54 -6.93
N ALA A 126 13.41 -2.73 -6.35
CA ALA A 126 13.71 -3.96 -7.08
C ALA A 126 12.58 -4.97 -6.90
N THR A 127 12.17 -5.60 -7.98
CA THR A 127 11.17 -6.69 -7.96
C THR A 127 11.85 -8.02 -8.22
N VAL A 128 11.68 -8.96 -7.31
CA VAL A 128 12.23 -10.32 -7.38
C VAL A 128 11.09 -11.33 -7.26
N SER A 129 11.03 -12.30 -8.16
CA SER A 129 10.04 -13.37 -8.13
C SER A 129 10.67 -14.68 -7.62
N GLY A 130 10.07 -15.27 -6.58
CA GLY A 130 10.57 -16.51 -5.95
C GLY A 130 9.48 -17.38 -5.32
N SER A 131 9.80 -18.67 -5.11
CA SER A 131 8.82 -19.63 -4.57
C SER A 131 8.60 -19.52 -3.06
N LYS A 132 9.57 -19.03 -2.29
CA LYS A 132 9.55 -19.00 -0.81
C LYS A 132 9.80 -17.64 -0.18
N GLY A 133 9.93 -16.59 -0.97
CA GLY A 133 10.20 -15.24 -0.43
C GLY A 133 11.50 -15.15 0.37
N THR A 134 12.49 -15.98 0.06
CA THR A 134 13.81 -15.94 0.68
C THR A 134 14.70 -15.03 -0.13
N LEU A 135 15.21 -13.98 0.50
CA LEU A 135 16.30 -13.15 -0.03
C LEU A 135 17.61 -13.63 0.57
N THR A 136 18.55 -14.05 -0.28
CA THR A 136 19.91 -14.42 0.18
C THR A 136 20.78 -13.17 0.23
N ALA A 137 21.88 -13.23 1.01
CA ALA A 137 22.86 -12.14 1.09
C ALA A 137 23.39 -11.75 -0.29
N ASP A 138 23.68 -12.73 -1.14
CA ASP A 138 24.20 -12.49 -2.49
C ASP A 138 23.18 -11.76 -3.38
N VAL A 139 21.90 -12.14 -3.31
CA VAL A 139 20.84 -11.46 -4.07
C VAL A 139 20.69 -10.02 -3.60
N VAL A 140 20.66 -9.79 -2.28
CA VAL A 140 20.55 -8.43 -1.72
C VAL A 140 21.74 -7.57 -2.15
N LYS A 141 22.96 -8.12 -2.13
CA LYS A 141 24.17 -7.44 -2.58
C LYS A 141 24.11 -7.05 -4.06
N GLN A 142 23.73 -7.97 -4.95
CA GLN A 142 23.56 -7.71 -6.38
C GLN A 142 22.53 -6.61 -6.66
N LEU A 143 21.41 -6.60 -5.91
CA LEU A 143 20.38 -5.58 -6.07
C LEU A 143 20.83 -4.20 -5.58
N ILE A 144 21.61 -4.12 -4.48
CA ILE A 144 22.19 -2.88 -3.98
C ILE A 144 23.20 -2.32 -4.98
N GLU A 145 24.05 -3.17 -5.53
CA GLU A 145 25.02 -2.79 -6.56
C GLU A 145 24.33 -2.22 -7.81
N ALA A 146 23.28 -2.89 -8.28
CA ALA A 146 22.50 -2.43 -9.44
C ALA A 146 21.74 -1.13 -9.18
N ALA A 147 21.26 -0.91 -7.96
CA ALA A 147 20.52 0.30 -7.56
C ALA A 147 21.44 1.47 -7.19
N GLY A 148 22.73 1.22 -6.90
CA GLY A 148 23.67 2.23 -6.43
C GLY A 148 23.34 2.78 -5.04
N THR A 149 22.44 2.14 -4.28
CA THR A 149 22.02 2.61 -2.95
C THR A 149 21.55 1.47 -2.05
N GLU A 150 21.81 1.59 -0.74
CA GLU A 150 21.23 0.70 0.29
C GLU A 150 19.78 1.07 0.66
N ASP A 151 19.32 2.26 0.34
CA ASP A 151 17.94 2.69 0.52
C ASP A 151 17.04 2.17 -0.62
N LEU A 152 17.13 0.87 -0.85
CA LEU A 152 16.41 0.12 -1.85
C LEU A 152 15.24 -0.62 -1.23
N THR A 153 14.04 -0.43 -1.78
CA THR A 153 12.87 -1.25 -1.45
C THR A 153 12.87 -2.49 -2.35
N ILE A 154 12.96 -3.66 -1.74
CA ILE A 154 12.90 -4.94 -2.44
C ILE A 154 11.45 -5.45 -2.35
N ILE A 155 10.83 -5.63 -3.50
CA ILE A 155 9.48 -6.20 -3.63
C ILE A 155 9.65 -7.69 -3.96
N VAL A 156 9.29 -8.56 -3.01
CA VAL A 156 9.37 -10.00 -3.21
C VAL A 156 7.99 -10.53 -3.54
N GLN A 157 7.84 -11.08 -4.73
CA GLN A 157 6.62 -11.78 -5.14
C GLN A 157 6.76 -13.27 -4.79
N VAL A 158 6.03 -13.72 -3.78
CA VAL A 158 6.07 -15.10 -3.31
C VAL A 158 4.94 -15.89 -3.95
N LYS A 159 5.28 -16.98 -4.68
CA LYS A 159 4.27 -17.96 -5.12
C LYS A 159 3.94 -18.89 -3.94
N ASN A 160 2.65 -19.15 -3.74
CA ASN A 160 2.24 -20.21 -2.82
C ASN A 160 2.69 -21.58 -3.36
N THR A 161 3.01 -22.51 -2.47
CA THR A 161 3.38 -23.90 -2.80
C THR A 161 2.32 -24.65 -3.62
N ASN A 162 1.07 -24.18 -3.61
CA ASN A 162 -0.05 -24.71 -4.39
C ASN A 162 -0.26 -24.01 -5.75
N GLY A 163 0.68 -23.20 -6.21
CA GLY A 163 0.74 -22.75 -7.61
C GLY A 163 0.03 -21.42 -7.94
N ASP A 164 -0.99 -20.98 -7.21
CA ASP A 164 -1.95 -20.00 -7.75
C ASP A 164 -1.97 -18.60 -7.11
N VAL A 165 -1.18 -18.33 -6.08
CA VAL A 165 -1.25 -17.04 -5.38
C VAL A 165 0.11 -16.40 -5.22
N LYS A 166 0.29 -15.24 -5.85
CA LYS A 166 1.43 -14.37 -5.63
C LYS A 166 1.16 -13.49 -4.40
N TYR A 167 2.08 -13.49 -3.45
CA TYR A 167 2.12 -12.52 -2.35
C TYR A 167 3.19 -11.49 -2.68
N THR A 168 2.89 -10.22 -2.47
CA THR A 168 3.87 -9.15 -2.57
C THR A 168 4.35 -8.79 -1.18
N VAL A 169 5.65 -8.78 -0.99
CA VAL A 169 6.30 -8.39 0.27
C VAL A 169 7.30 -7.29 -0.06
N SER A 170 7.16 -6.13 0.57
CA SER A 170 8.13 -5.05 0.45
C SER A 170 9.03 -5.03 1.68
N VAL A 171 10.35 -4.96 1.47
CA VAL A 171 11.34 -4.89 2.54
C VAL A 171 12.50 -4.00 2.12
N SER A 172 13.05 -3.23 3.04
CA SER A 172 14.27 -2.43 2.77
C SER A 172 15.50 -3.32 2.74
N ALA A 173 16.37 -3.16 1.73
CA ALA A 173 17.66 -3.82 1.64
C ALA A 173 18.51 -3.57 2.90
N LYS A 174 18.51 -2.33 3.39
CA LYS A 174 19.17 -1.93 4.64
C LYS A 174 18.68 -2.72 5.85
N ASN A 175 17.37 -2.98 5.93
CA ASN A 175 16.80 -3.77 7.03
C ASN A 175 17.19 -5.25 6.93
N VAL A 176 17.32 -5.80 5.71
CA VAL A 176 17.80 -7.18 5.49
C VAL A 176 19.28 -7.29 5.82
N LYS A 177 20.11 -6.37 5.28
CA LYS A 177 21.57 -6.39 5.44
C LYS A 177 22.02 -6.19 6.89
N HIS A 178 21.31 -5.38 7.68
CA HIS A 178 21.71 -5.02 9.04
C HIS A 178 20.99 -5.82 10.15
N ASN A 179 20.59 -7.05 9.89
CA ASN A 179 20.04 -7.97 10.90
C ASN A 179 18.90 -7.37 11.72
N LYS A 180 17.94 -6.74 11.05
CA LYS A 180 16.80 -6.09 11.72
C LYS A 180 15.69 -7.08 12.06
N SER A 181 15.07 -6.86 13.21
CA SER A 181 13.79 -7.50 13.53
C SER A 181 12.65 -6.74 12.84
N LEU A 182 11.83 -7.46 12.08
CA LEU A 182 10.80 -6.92 11.22
C LEU A 182 9.43 -7.45 11.60
N LYS A 183 8.41 -6.62 11.50
CA LYS A 183 7.01 -7.01 11.65
C LYS A 183 6.26 -6.81 10.33
N ALA A 184 5.38 -7.75 10.01
CA ALA A 184 4.61 -7.72 8.78
C ALA A 184 3.24 -7.07 8.97
N PHE A 185 2.84 -6.29 7.96
CA PHE A 185 1.51 -5.70 7.83
C PHE A 185 0.96 -5.99 6.44
N VAL A 186 -0.36 -6.06 6.31
CA VAL A 186 -1.02 -5.95 5.02
C VAL A 186 -1.24 -4.46 4.74
N VAL A 187 -0.94 -4.03 3.53
CA VAL A 187 -1.17 -2.66 3.08
C VAL A 187 -2.42 -2.63 2.20
N ASN A 188 -3.38 -1.82 2.58
CA ASN A 188 -4.47 -1.47 1.67
C ASN A 188 -3.97 -0.39 0.71
N ARG A 189 -3.65 -0.75 -0.53
CA ARG A 189 -3.07 0.17 -1.51
C ARG A 189 -4.00 1.32 -1.90
N LYS A 190 -5.32 1.15 -1.79
CA LYS A 190 -6.28 2.22 -2.10
C LYS A 190 -6.30 3.31 -1.05
N THR A 191 -6.12 2.96 0.22
CA THR A 191 -6.21 3.91 1.34
C THR A 191 -4.85 4.20 1.98
N GLY A 192 -3.81 3.44 1.64
CA GLY A 192 -2.50 3.50 2.31
C GLY A 192 -2.52 2.99 3.76
N GLU A 193 -3.65 2.45 4.22
CA GLU A 193 -3.78 1.97 5.59
C GLU A 193 -3.06 0.65 5.82
N TYR A 194 -2.48 0.52 6.99
CA TYR A 194 -1.85 -0.71 7.44
C TYR A 194 -2.82 -1.57 8.25
N GLU A 195 -2.89 -2.86 7.90
CA GLU A 195 -3.65 -3.85 8.63
C GLU A 195 -2.71 -4.80 9.39
N LEU A 196 -3.01 -5.02 10.66
CA LEU A 196 -2.27 -5.96 11.51
C LEU A 196 -2.56 -7.39 11.08
N ILE A 197 -1.51 -8.20 10.95
CA ILE A 197 -1.65 -9.63 10.66
C ILE A 197 -1.67 -10.43 11.96
N ASN A 198 -0.58 -10.32 12.71
CA ASN A 198 -0.36 -11.02 13.96
C ASN A 198 0.80 -10.38 14.75
N SER A 199 1.28 -11.03 15.80
CA SER A 199 2.42 -10.60 16.60
C SER A 199 3.77 -11.15 16.12
N LYS A 200 3.81 -11.92 15.01
CA LYS A 200 5.04 -12.56 14.53
C LYS A 200 6.09 -11.51 14.16
N THR A 201 7.31 -11.75 14.60
CA THR A 201 8.50 -11.00 14.20
C THR A 201 9.32 -11.88 13.26
N TYR A 202 9.73 -11.29 12.15
CA TYR A 202 10.68 -11.89 11.22
C TYR A 202 12.05 -11.34 11.56
N LYS A 203 13.07 -12.19 11.53
CA LYS A 203 14.46 -11.77 11.70
C LYS A 203 15.15 -11.86 10.35
N ALA A 204 15.87 -10.81 9.99
CA ALA A 204 16.82 -10.83 8.91
C ALA A 204 18.19 -11.11 9.52
N GLU A 205 18.87 -12.17 9.12
CA GLU A 205 20.16 -12.61 9.66
C GLU A 205 21.13 -12.80 8.49
N ASP A 206 22.32 -12.22 8.61
CA ASP A 206 23.40 -12.30 7.60
C ASP A 206 22.96 -12.01 6.16
N GLY A 207 22.14 -10.97 6.00
CA GLY A 207 21.58 -10.59 4.69
C GLY A 207 20.49 -11.51 4.17
N ASN A 208 20.08 -12.51 4.94
CA ASN A 208 19.01 -13.44 4.56
C ASN A 208 17.70 -13.12 5.27
N LEU A 209 16.60 -13.23 4.56
CA LEU A 209 15.26 -13.06 5.10
C LEU A 209 14.31 -14.14 4.58
N ASN A 210 13.79 -14.95 5.51
CA ASN A 210 12.77 -15.95 5.24
C ASN A 210 11.39 -15.38 5.59
N VAL A 211 10.52 -15.25 4.60
CA VAL A 211 9.13 -14.83 4.79
C VAL A 211 8.17 -15.86 4.22
N SER A 212 7.13 -16.19 4.97
CA SER A 212 6.04 -17.03 4.51
C SER A 212 4.71 -16.43 4.97
N PHE A 213 3.76 -16.32 4.08
CA PHE A 213 2.43 -15.79 4.35
C PHE A 213 1.37 -16.79 3.92
N GLY A 214 0.36 -16.98 4.75
CA GLY A 214 -0.73 -17.94 4.53
C GLY A 214 -1.92 -17.40 3.73
N LYS A 215 -1.94 -16.11 3.39
CA LYS A 215 -3.08 -15.47 2.72
C LYS A 215 -2.62 -14.50 1.63
N LYS A 216 -3.46 -14.33 0.60
CA LYS A 216 -3.26 -13.32 -0.44
C LYS A 216 -3.30 -11.91 0.17
N GLY A 217 -2.37 -11.06 -0.23
CA GLY A 217 -2.34 -9.66 0.20
C GLY A 217 -1.03 -8.98 -0.22
N ASP A 218 -1.03 -7.67 -0.10
CA ASP A 218 0.16 -6.84 -0.24
C ASP A 218 0.77 -6.66 1.15
N TYR A 219 1.96 -7.19 1.33
CA TYR A 219 2.62 -7.18 2.63
C TYR A 219 3.77 -6.18 2.63
N VAL A 220 4.03 -5.60 3.79
CA VAL A 220 5.23 -4.82 4.06
C VAL A 220 5.86 -5.30 5.35
N LEU A 221 7.19 -5.39 5.36
CA LEU A 221 7.99 -5.70 6.54
C LEU A 221 8.66 -4.42 7.04
N LEU A 222 8.28 -4.00 8.22
CA LEU A 222 8.79 -2.79 8.86
C LEU A 222 9.61 -3.13 10.09
N THR A 223 10.60 -2.28 10.41
CA THR A 223 11.35 -2.41 11.66
C THR A 223 10.42 -2.37 12.86
N THR A 224 10.84 -2.96 13.97
CA THR A 224 10.03 -2.96 15.20
C THR A 224 9.72 -1.55 15.69
N LYS A 225 10.62 -0.57 15.43
CA LYS A 225 10.40 0.85 15.77
C LYS A 225 9.26 1.45 14.93
N GLU A 226 9.30 1.26 13.62
CA GLU A 226 8.25 1.73 12.71
C GLU A 226 6.92 1.03 12.95
N ALA A 227 6.95 -0.29 13.17
CA ALA A 227 5.79 -1.07 13.54
C ALA A 227 5.13 -0.54 14.83
N ALA A 228 5.92 -0.21 15.85
CA ALA A 228 5.40 0.35 17.10
C ALA A 228 4.72 1.71 16.88
N ARG A 229 5.24 2.55 15.97
CA ARG A 229 4.60 3.82 15.59
C ARG A 229 3.24 3.59 14.95
N ILE A 230 3.15 2.71 13.96
CA ILE A 230 1.90 2.37 13.28
C ILE A 230 0.89 1.75 14.26
N GLU A 231 1.32 0.80 15.10
CA GLU A 231 0.48 0.20 16.12
C GLU A 231 -0.08 1.23 17.10
N LYS A 232 0.70 2.25 17.46
CA LYS A 232 0.26 3.38 18.30
C LYS A 232 -0.81 4.21 17.61
N GLU A 233 -0.67 4.48 16.31
CA GLU A 233 -1.70 5.20 15.54
C GLU A 233 -2.99 4.38 15.45
N ILE A 234 -2.90 3.08 15.17
CA ILE A 234 -4.09 2.19 15.18
C ILE A 234 -4.78 2.22 16.56
N LEU A 235 -4.02 2.16 17.65
CA LEU A 235 -4.59 2.26 19.00
C LEU A 235 -5.30 3.60 19.26
N LYS A 236 -4.83 4.71 18.67
CA LYS A 236 -5.49 6.02 18.80
C LYS A 236 -6.89 6.01 18.18
N THR A 237 -7.11 5.30 17.08
CA THR A 237 -8.43 5.20 16.43
C THR A 237 -9.49 4.46 17.27
N ILE A 238 -9.07 3.70 18.30
CA ILE A 238 -10.00 3.02 19.21
C ILE A 238 -10.64 4.04 20.12
N ALA A 239 -11.88 4.38 19.85
CA ALA A 239 -12.73 5.29 20.62
C ALA A 239 -14.20 4.83 20.57
N PRO A 240 -15.05 5.22 21.53
CA PRO A 240 -16.48 5.03 21.40
C PRO A 240 -17.05 6.07 20.42
N LYS A 241 -17.98 5.68 19.57
CA LYS A 241 -18.70 6.60 18.67
C LYS A 241 -19.40 7.73 19.43
N LYS A 242 -19.85 7.42 20.66
CA LYS A 242 -20.47 8.39 21.60
C LYS A 242 -19.87 8.17 22.99
N ALA A 243 -19.39 9.25 23.61
CA ALA A 243 -18.86 9.19 24.98
C ALA A 243 -19.98 9.06 26.04
N LYS A 244 -21.21 9.48 25.70
CA LYS A 244 -22.38 9.47 26.61
C LYS A 244 -23.65 9.15 25.82
N ALA A 245 -24.56 8.42 26.45
CA ALA A 245 -25.94 8.23 25.97
C ALA A 245 -26.97 8.32 27.12
N THR A 246 -28.16 8.81 26.80
CA THR A 246 -29.31 8.82 27.73
C THR A 246 -30.31 7.81 27.21
N VAL A 247 -30.80 6.94 28.09
CA VAL A 247 -31.74 5.85 27.78
C VAL A 247 -32.84 5.79 28.78
N LYS A 248 -34.10 5.64 28.34
CA LYS A 248 -35.24 5.43 29.25
C LYS A 248 -35.18 4.03 29.89
N LYS A 249 -35.60 3.90 31.17
CA LYS A 249 -35.70 2.60 31.84
C LYS A 249 -36.45 1.59 30.96
N GLY A 250 -35.99 0.35 30.89
CA GLY A 250 -36.55 -0.72 30.07
C GLY A 250 -36.15 -0.69 28.60
N LYS A 251 -35.62 0.42 28.08
CA LYS A 251 -35.16 0.53 26.69
C LYS A 251 -33.72 0.08 26.53
N THR A 252 -33.32 -0.11 25.28
CA THR A 252 -31.94 -0.55 24.91
C THR A 252 -31.23 0.51 24.11
N THR A 253 -29.91 0.49 24.17
CA THR A 253 -28.97 1.23 23.30
C THR A 253 -27.78 0.34 22.97
N GLU A 254 -26.80 0.86 22.23
CA GLU A 254 -25.67 0.07 21.81
C GLU A 254 -24.36 0.85 22.04
N PHE A 255 -23.32 0.15 22.47
CA PHE A 255 -21.96 0.63 22.47
C PHE A 255 -21.35 0.38 21.08
N LYS A 256 -21.17 1.44 20.29
CA LYS A 256 -20.50 1.36 19.00
C LYS A 256 -19.11 1.99 19.10
N LEU A 257 -18.14 1.36 18.48
CA LEU A 257 -16.81 1.95 18.29
C LEU A 257 -16.86 2.99 17.16
N ASP A 258 -15.92 3.91 17.16
CA ASP A 258 -15.76 4.92 16.12
C ASP A 258 -15.47 4.25 14.77
N SER A 259 -15.96 4.83 13.68
CA SER A 259 -15.77 4.36 12.32
C SER A 259 -14.32 4.51 11.82
N LYS A 260 -13.50 5.34 12.48
CA LYS A 260 -12.07 5.48 12.19
C LYS A 260 -11.27 4.21 12.51
N LEU A 261 -11.81 3.31 13.36
CA LEU A 261 -11.18 2.03 13.64
C LEU A 261 -11.43 1.06 12.49
N ASN A 262 -10.37 0.70 11.78
CA ASN A 262 -10.44 -0.39 10.80
C ASN A 262 -10.69 -1.72 11.52
N GLN A 263 -11.86 -2.31 11.25
CA GLN A 263 -12.32 -3.54 11.90
C GLN A 263 -11.42 -4.75 11.55
N ASN A 264 -10.70 -4.69 10.43
CA ASN A 264 -9.73 -5.72 10.06
C ASN A 264 -8.56 -5.82 11.06
N ASN A 265 -8.32 -4.78 11.85
CA ASN A 265 -7.30 -4.81 12.91
C ASN A 265 -7.80 -5.45 14.21
N VAL A 266 -9.13 -5.65 14.36
CA VAL A 266 -9.74 -6.12 15.61
C VAL A 266 -9.80 -7.65 15.64
N LYS A 267 -9.27 -8.25 16.73
CA LYS A 267 -9.38 -9.67 17.02
C LYS A 267 -10.67 -9.97 17.79
N LYS A 268 -10.98 -9.16 18.81
CA LYS A 268 -12.19 -9.28 19.63
C LYS A 268 -12.49 -7.99 20.39
N VAL A 269 -13.76 -7.82 20.76
CA VAL A 269 -14.20 -6.79 21.69
C VAL A 269 -14.94 -7.46 22.86
N THR A 270 -14.64 -7.03 24.07
CA THR A 270 -15.35 -7.47 25.28
C THR A 270 -15.94 -6.29 26.03
N TYR A 271 -17.11 -6.48 26.61
CA TYR A 271 -17.85 -5.41 27.29
C TYR A 271 -18.03 -5.71 28.75
N LYS A 272 -17.93 -4.69 29.60
CA LYS A 272 -18.22 -4.76 31.04
C LYS A 272 -19.02 -3.53 31.46
N THR A 273 -19.94 -3.71 32.40
CA THR A 273 -20.66 -2.63 33.05
C THR A 273 -20.14 -2.42 34.47
N SER A 274 -20.05 -1.16 34.91
CA SER A 274 -19.63 -0.84 36.28
C SER A 274 -20.72 -1.15 37.31
N LYS A 275 -22.02 -1.20 36.91
CA LYS A 275 -23.14 -1.48 37.81
C LYS A 275 -24.30 -2.16 37.08
N LYS A 276 -24.38 -3.50 37.21
CA LYS A 276 -25.35 -4.34 36.49
C LYS A 276 -26.80 -4.00 36.89
N SER A 277 -27.05 -3.53 38.13
CA SER A 277 -28.37 -3.12 38.59
C SER A 277 -28.95 -1.91 37.84
N ILE A 278 -28.08 -1.02 37.30
CA ILE A 278 -28.46 0.15 36.50
C ILE A 278 -28.58 -0.20 35.03
N ALA A 279 -27.58 -0.87 34.45
CA ALA A 279 -27.64 -1.37 33.09
C ALA A 279 -26.75 -2.60 32.91
N THR A 280 -27.16 -3.49 32.02
CA THR A 280 -26.42 -4.66 31.58
C THR A 280 -25.94 -4.45 30.15
N VAL A 281 -24.85 -5.13 29.76
CA VAL A 281 -24.36 -5.15 28.43
C VAL A 281 -24.07 -6.60 28.01
N ASN A 282 -24.44 -6.97 26.79
CA ASN A 282 -24.18 -8.30 26.25
C ASN A 282 -22.86 -8.33 25.43
N LYS A 283 -22.49 -9.53 24.92
CA LYS A 283 -21.29 -9.76 24.11
C LYS A 283 -21.21 -8.93 22.82
N ASN A 284 -22.34 -8.46 22.31
CA ASN A 284 -22.43 -7.67 21.08
C ASN A 284 -22.49 -6.16 21.36
N GLY A 285 -22.30 -5.72 22.62
CA GLY A 285 -22.35 -4.30 22.97
C GLY A 285 -23.77 -3.74 23.13
N LYS A 286 -24.83 -4.56 23.05
CA LYS A 286 -26.21 -4.13 23.31
C LYS A 286 -26.43 -3.93 24.82
N ILE A 287 -26.86 -2.72 25.20
CA ILE A 287 -27.01 -2.27 26.56
C ILE A 287 -28.53 -2.21 26.89
N LYS A 288 -28.95 -2.84 27.99
CA LYS A 288 -30.30 -2.77 28.50
C LYS A 288 -30.32 -1.91 29.77
N ALA A 289 -31.15 -0.87 29.77
CA ALA A 289 -31.33 0.03 30.92
C ALA A 289 -32.33 -0.60 31.91
N ASN A 290 -31.90 -0.94 33.13
CA ASN A 290 -32.69 -1.67 34.11
C ASN A 290 -33.27 -0.73 35.15
N ARG A 291 -32.50 0.25 35.67
CA ARG A 291 -32.89 1.13 36.77
C ARG A 291 -32.38 2.55 36.53
N LYS A 292 -33.11 3.59 36.97
CA LYS A 292 -32.65 4.98 36.94
C LYS A 292 -31.27 5.13 37.60
N GLY A 293 -30.40 5.95 37.01
CA GLY A 293 -29.08 6.23 37.52
C GLY A 293 -28.04 6.36 36.43
N THR A 294 -26.80 6.49 36.84
CA THR A 294 -25.66 6.62 35.94
C THR A 294 -24.73 5.42 36.06
N VAL A 295 -24.24 4.91 34.92
CA VAL A 295 -23.35 3.75 34.86
C VAL A 295 -22.33 3.92 33.72
N THR A 296 -21.18 3.34 33.88
CA THR A 296 -20.15 3.31 32.83
C THR A 296 -20.08 1.92 32.20
N ILE A 297 -20.16 1.88 30.86
CA ILE A 297 -19.90 0.69 30.09
C ILE A 297 -18.48 0.81 29.55
N LYS A 298 -17.66 -0.22 29.77
CA LYS A 298 -16.29 -0.33 29.25
C LYS A 298 -16.25 -1.35 28.12
N ALA A 299 -15.61 -0.98 27.02
CA ALA A 299 -15.29 -1.89 25.92
C ALA A 299 -13.77 -2.07 25.85
N THR A 300 -13.30 -3.32 25.97
CA THR A 300 -11.89 -3.67 25.77
C THR A 300 -11.73 -4.27 24.39
N VAL A 301 -11.05 -3.55 23.52
CA VAL A 301 -10.70 -3.97 22.16
C VAL A 301 -9.35 -4.67 22.20
N THR A 302 -9.28 -5.89 21.69
CA THR A 302 -8.04 -6.63 21.46
C THR A 302 -7.74 -6.63 19.98
N LEU A 303 -6.58 -6.14 19.59
CA LEU A 303 -6.09 -6.13 18.22
C LEU A 303 -5.51 -7.50 17.83
N LYS A 304 -5.33 -7.74 16.52
CA LYS A 304 -4.76 -8.99 15.99
C LYS A 304 -3.35 -9.27 16.49
N ASN A 305 -2.56 -8.24 16.80
CA ASN A 305 -1.23 -8.36 17.40
C ASN A 305 -1.25 -8.58 18.92
N GLY A 306 -2.42 -8.77 19.54
CA GLY A 306 -2.57 -8.99 20.97
C GLY A 306 -2.64 -7.74 21.83
N LYS A 307 -2.28 -6.56 21.32
CA LYS A 307 -2.41 -5.30 22.07
C LYS A 307 -3.88 -4.98 22.36
N THR A 308 -4.11 -4.35 23.51
CA THR A 308 -5.45 -4.02 23.99
C THR A 308 -5.59 -2.54 24.31
N LYS A 309 -6.80 -2.01 24.11
CA LYS A 309 -7.21 -0.70 24.63
C LYS A 309 -8.63 -0.78 25.17
N THR A 310 -8.84 -0.20 26.35
CA THR A 310 -10.16 -0.06 26.96
C THR A 310 -10.67 1.35 26.76
N VAL A 311 -11.89 1.47 26.29
CA VAL A 311 -12.63 2.74 26.13
C VAL A 311 -13.95 2.66 26.84
N SER A 312 -14.54 3.80 27.18
CA SER A 312 -15.70 3.87 28.05
C SER A 312 -16.79 4.77 27.47
N MET A 313 -18.05 4.40 27.75
CA MET A 313 -19.22 5.21 27.47
C MET A 313 -20.08 5.38 28.75
N LYS A 314 -20.45 6.60 29.07
CA LYS A 314 -21.34 6.91 30.19
C LYS A 314 -22.81 6.73 29.76
N ILE A 315 -23.55 5.95 30.48
CA ILE A 315 -25.04 5.77 30.28
C ILE A 315 -25.77 6.43 31.40
N VAL A 316 -26.71 7.29 31.04
CA VAL A 316 -27.66 7.90 31.98
C VAL A 316 -29.04 7.27 31.75
N VAL A 317 -29.56 6.54 32.73
CA VAL A 317 -30.89 5.95 32.68
C VAL A 317 -31.86 6.86 33.36
N ARG A 318 -32.90 7.27 32.64
CA ARG A 318 -34.02 8.13 33.13
C ARG A 318 -35.33 7.37 33.24
#